data_dd745eeb15c3a74820d79640a9317185
#
_entry.id   dd745eeb15c3a74820d79640a9317185
#
_cell.length_a   1.000
_cell.length_b   1.000
_cell.length_c   1.000
_cell.angle_alpha   90.00
_cell.angle_beta   90.00
_cell.angle_gamma   90.00
#
_symmetry.space_group_name_H-M   'P 1'
#
loop_
_entity.id
_entity.type
_entity.pdbx_description
1 polymer ?
#
loop_
_entity_poly.entity_id
_entity_poly.type
_entity_poly.pdbx_seq_one_letter_code
_entity_poly.pdbx_strand_id
1 'polypeptide(L)'
;MATPDFILSLRAKIGHEQLWLPGVSLVVLDDADRALLGRRSDNGMWAVVSGIPEPGEQPGKAALRECVEETRVRPRILGVAQVRAEEPFAFANGDQAVFMDICFVARADASQVAAAGVGDEESTAVGWFALDRLPEPLTRTTRRRLAAAQDWLGDGVTRFD
;
A
#
# COMPACT_ATOMS: atom_id res chain seq x y z
N MET A 1 2.06 -9.97 -1.68
CA MET A 1 2.83 -9.46 -2.87
C MET A 1 3.74 -10.55 -3.34
N ALA A 2 3.51 -11.04 -4.56
CA ALA A 2 4.49 -11.90 -5.22
C ALA A 2 5.79 -11.11 -5.40
N THR A 3 6.93 -11.70 -5.03
CA THR A 3 8.20 -11.00 -5.18
C THR A 3 8.49 -10.76 -6.66
N PRO A 4 8.67 -9.49 -7.11
CA PRO A 4 8.93 -9.20 -8.52
C PRO A 4 10.17 -9.94 -9.07
N ASP A 5 10.14 -10.32 -10.35
CA ASP A 5 11.22 -11.10 -10.97
C ASP A 5 12.59 -10.42 -10.89
N PHE A 6 12.64 -9.09 -10.99
CA PHE A 6 13.90 -8.35 -10.85
C PHE A 6 14.48 -8.48 -9.43
N ILE A 7 13.64 -8.55 -8.39
CA ILE A 7 14.08 -8.79 -7.01
C ILE A 7 14.64 -10.21 -6.87
N LEU A 8 13.95 -11.22 -7.45
CA LEU A 8 14.44 -12.60 -7.45
C LEU A 8 15.81 -12.71 -8.16
N SER A 9 15.98 -11.98 -9.28
CA SER A 9 17.25 -11.92 -10.01
C SER A 9 18.37 -11.26 -9.18
N LEU A 10 18.06 -10.22 -8.39
CA LEU A 10 19.01 -9.60 -7.47
C LEU A 10 19.36 -10.56 -6.34
N ARG A 11 18.35 -11.19 -5.71
CA ARG A 11 18.54 -12.15 -4.60
C ARG A 11 19.43 -13.33 -4.99
N ALA A 12 19.31 -13.82 -6.22
CA ALA A 12 20.18 -14.88 -6.73
C ALA A 12 21.67 -14.50 -6.73
N LYS A 13 22.00 -13.19 -6.72
CA LYS A 13 23.37 -12.69 -6.75
C LYS A 13 23.89 -12.26 -5.37
N ILE A 14 23.01 -11.69 -4.52
CA ILE A 14 23.39 -11.06 -3.25
C ILE A 14 22.87 -11.82 -2.02
N GLY A 15 22.07 -12.86 -2.20
CA GLY A 15 21.45 -13.58 -1.08
C GLY A 15 20.50 -12.69 -0.29
N HIS A 16 20.62 -12.70 1.03
CA HIS A 16 19.74 -11.97 1.96
C HIS A 16 20.24 -10.57 2.33
N GLU A 17 21.27 -10.05 1.67
CA GLU A 17 21.75 -8.71 1.96
C GLU A 17 20.65 -7.66 1.80
N GLN A 18 20.74 -6.59 2.58
CA GLN A 18 19.73 -5.54 2.60
C GLN A 18 19.63 -4.83 1.25
N LEU A 19 18.44 -4.83 0.67
CA LEU A 19 18.12 -4.04 -0.52
C LEU A 19 17.48 -2.70 -0.13
N TRP A 20 17.86 -1.65 -0.86
CA TRP A 20 17.18 -0.36 -0.85
C TRP A 20 16.25 -0.30 -2.05
N LEU A 21 14.93 -0.25 -1.82
CA LEU A 21 13.91 -0.43 -2.84
C LEU A 21 12.91 0.73 -2.85
N PRO A 22 12.39 1.13 -4.02
CA PRO A 22 11.20 1.95 -4.06
C PRO A 22 9.99 1.14 -3.56
N GLY A 23 9.10 1.82 -2.86
CA GLY A 23 7.80 1.29 -2.47
C GLY A 23 6.70 2.27 -2.81
N VAL A 24 5.51 1.79 -3.06
CA VAL A 24 4.30 2.61 -3.18
C VAL A 24 3.25 2.12 -2.21
N SER A 25 2.48 3.06 -1.68
CA SER A 25 1.28 2.76 -0.90
C SER A 25 0.14 3.68 -1.31
N LEU A 26 -1.09 3.21 -1.17
CA LEU A 26 -2.27 3.92 -1.59
C LEU A 26 -3.34 3.90 -0.49
N VAL A 27 -3.63 5.07 0.04
CA VAL A 27 -4.79 5.29 0.91
C VAL A 27 -5.97 5.66 0.03
N VAL A 28 -6.93 4.75 -0.09
CA VAL A 28 -8.16 4.97 -0.84
C VAL A 28 -9.29 5.27 0.12
N LEU A 29 -9.96 6.40 -0.08
CA LEU A 29 -11.14 6.79 0.69
C LEU A 29 -12.36 6.85 -0.24
N ASP A 30 -13.52 6.47 0.27
CA ASP A 30 -14.80 6.68 -0.41
C ASP A 30 -15.42 8.05 -0.06
N ASP A 31 -16.61 8.35 -0.62
CA ASP A 31 -17.30 9.62 -0.39
C ASP A 31 -17.78 9.80 1.08
N ALA A 32 -17.78 8.74 1.89
CA ALA A 32 -18.08 8.78 3.32
C ALA A 32 -16.81 8.77 4.20
N ASP A 33 -15.63 9.03 3.61
CA ASP A 33 -14.31 8.99 4.25
C ASP A 33 -13.96 7.64 4.91
N ARG A 34 -14.53 6.53 4.41
CA ARG A 34 -14.12 5.20 4.81
C ARG A 34 -12.88 4.77 4.03
N ALA A 35 -11.93 4.16 4.71
CA ALA A 35 -10.72 3.64 4.09
C ALA A 35 -10.89 2.22 3.57
N LEU A 36 -10.37 1.96 2.37
CA LEU A 36 -10.22 0.62 1.81
C LEU A 36 -9.02 -0.07 2.46
N LEU A 37 -9.25 -1.24 3.04
CA LEU A 37 -8.19 -2.07 3.61
C LEU A 37 -8.32 -3.51 3.10
N GLY A 38 -7.16 -4.14 2.86
CA GLY A 38 -7.02 -5.57 2.60
C GLY A 38 -6.50 -6.30 3.84
N ARG A 39 -7.02 -7.50 4.10
CA ARG A 39 -6.49 -8.38 5.14
C ARG A 39 -5.46 -9.31 4.53
N ARG A 40 -4.21 -9.13 4.90
CA ARG A 40 -3.06 -9.86 4.36
C ARG A 40 -3.16 -11.36 4.64
N SER A 41 -2.83 -12.18 3.65
CA SER A 41 -2.82 -13.65 3.78
C SER A 41 -1.62 -14.17 4.57
N ASP A 42 -0.48 -13.44 4.56
CA ASP A 42 0.77 -13.87 5.19
C ASP A 42 0.78 -13.73 6.72
N ASN A 43 0.05 -12.73 7.27
CA ASN A 43 0.07 -12.44 8.71
C ASN A 43 -1.30 -12.12 9.32
N GLY A 44 -2.36 -12.07 8.50
CA GLY A 44 -3.72 -11.80 8.94
C GLY A 44 -4.00 -10.36 9.39
N MET A 45 -3.06 -9.44 9.20
CA MET A 45 -3.22 -8.03 9.57
C MET A 45 -3.90 -7.24 8.45
N TRP A 46 -4.67 -6.23 8.83
CA TRP A 46 -5.25 -5.30 7.88
C TRP A 46 -4.23 -4.22 7.47
N ALA A 47 -4.21 -3.89 6.20
CA ALA A 47 -3.29 -2.92 5.62
C ALA A 47 -3.95 -2.10 4.51
N VAL A 48 -3.44 -0.87 4.29
CA VAL A 48 -3.65 -0.17 3.03
C VAL A 48 -2.90 -0.90 1.91
N VAL A 49 -3.36 -0.75 0.68
CA VAL A 49 -2.68 -1.29 -0.50
C VAL A 49 -1.24 -0.80 -0.55
N SER A 50 -0.31 -1.70 -0.85
CA SER A 50 1.10 -1.34 -1.02
C SER A 50 1.82 -2.33 -1.92
N GLY A 51 2.83 -1.84 -2.66
CA GLY A 51 3.56 -2.68 -3.58
C GLY A 51 4.94 -2.13 -3.95
N ILE A 52 5.61 -2.87 -4.81
CA ILE A 52 6.92 -2.53 -5.36
C ILE A 52 6.73 -2.15 -6.85
N PRO A 53 7.09 -0.91 -7.26
CA PRO A 53 7.09 -0.57 -8.68
C PRO A 53 8.04 -1.48 -9.47
N GLU A 54 7.62 -1.89 -10.65
CA GLU A 54 8.50 -2.57 -11.60
C GLU A 54 9.54 -1.60 -12.19
N PRO A 55 10.72 -2.08 -12.63
CA PRO A 55 11.72 -1.23 -13.25
C PRO A 55 11.16 -0.41 -14.41
N GLY A 56 11.20 0.93 -14.27
CA GLY A 56 10.66 1.88 -15.25
C GLY A 56 9.16 2.18 -15.11
N GLU A 57 8.46 1.51 -14.20
CA GLU A 57 7.06 1.82 -13.90
C GLU A 57 6.93 3.13 -13.13
N GLN A 58 5.98 3.97 -13.52
CA GLN A 58 5.69 5.21 -12.81
C GLN A 58 5.01 4.91 -11.47
N PRO A 59 5.40 5.58 -10.35
CA PRO A 59 4.90 5.24 -9.00
C PRO A 59 3.37 5.26 -8.88
N GLY A 60 2.70 6.26 -9.49
CA GLY A 60 1.24 6.32 -9.46
C GLY A 60 0.56 5.20 -10.26
N LYS A 61 1.20 4.71 -11.34
CA LYS A 61 0.71 3.54 -12.09
C LYS A 61 0.87 2.26 -11.29
N ALA A 62 2.03 2.08 -10.63
CA ALA A 62 2.26 0.96 -9.74
C ALA A 62 1.22 0.91 -8.61
N ALA A 63 0.98 2.03 -7.93
CA ALA A 63 -0.01 2.11 -6.86
C ALA A 63 -1.44 1.75 -7.34
N LEU A 64 -1.83 2.18 -8.55
CA LEU A 64 -3.12 1.83 -9.14
C LEU A 64 -3.19 0.36 -9.58
N ARG A 65 -2.10 -0.20 -10.13
CA ARG A 65 -2.01 -1.62 -10.52
C ARG A 65 -2.20 -2.50 -9.28
N GLU A 66 -1.40 -2.28 -8.23
CA GLU A 66 -1.51 -3.02 -6.97
C GLU A 66 -2.92 -2.93 -6.38
N CYS A 67 -3.53 -1.73 -6.41
CA CYS A 67 -4.88 -1.55 -5.90
C CYS A 67 -5.91 -2.39 -6.66
N VAL A 68 -5.82 -2.43 -8.00
CA VAL A 68 -6.71 -3.24 -8.82
C VAL A 68 -6.47 -4.74 -8.60
N GLU A 69 -5.21 -5.17 -8.53
CA GLU A 69 -4.81 -6.57 -8.33
C GLU A 69 -5.29 -7.08 -6.97
N GLU A 70 -5.04 -6.35 -5.88
CA GLU A 70 -5.41 -6.77 -4.53
C GLU A 70 -6.92 -6.60 -4.23
N THR A 71 -7.56 -5.53 -4.75
CA THR A 71 -8.89 -5.10 -4.26
C THR A 71 -9.97 -4.94 -5.32
N ARG A 72 -9.64 -5.06 -6.61
CA ARG A 72 -10.52 -4.79 -7.77
C ARG A 72 -11.01 -3.33 -7.86
N VAL A 73 -10.46 -2.44 -7.05
CA VAL A 73 -10.82 -1.01 -7.02
C VAL A 73 -9.81 -0.22 -7.87
N ARG A 74 -10.32 0.64 -8.75
CA ARG A 74 -9.49 1.55 -9.56
C ARG A 74 -9.80 3.01 -9.22
N PRO A 75 -9.27 3.54 -8.12
CA PRO A 75 -9.61 4.87 -7.66
C PRO A 75 -8.91 5.96 -8.47
N ARG A 76 -9.30 7.21 -8.23
CA ARG A 76 -8.62 8.39 -8.76
C ARG A 76 -7.60 8.90 -7.75
N ILE A 77 -6.31 8.88 -8.09
CA ILE A 77 -5.26 9.50 -7.27
C ILE A 77 -5.50 11.01 -7.20
N LEU A 78 -5.39 11.56 -5.99
CA LEU A 78 -5.52 12.99 -5.69
C LEU A 78 -4.15 13.65 -5.56
N GLY A 79 -3.19 12.97 -4.92
CA GLY A 79 -1.85 13.49 -4.67
C GLY A 79 -0.98 12.53 -3.88
N VAL A 80 0.18 13.03 -3.44
CA VAL A 80 1.12 12.32 -2.59
C VAL A 80 1.02 12.87 -1.18
N ALA A 81 0.65 12.02 -0.23
CA ALA A 81 0.53 12.41 1.18
C ALA A 81 1.90 12.44 1.87
N GLN A 82 2.74 11.42 1.62
CA GLN A 82 4.04 11.30 2.27
C GLN A 82 5.05 10.61 1.35
N VAL A 83 6.32 11.03 1.44
CA VAL A 83 7.48 10.28 0.92
C VAL A 83 8.41 10.05 2.11
N ARG A 84 8.69 8.76 2.40
CA ARG A 84 9.42 8.41 3.62
C ARG A 84 10.33 7.19 3.42
N ALA A 85 11.52 7.24 4.04
CA ALA A 85 12.32 6.03 4.25
C ALA A 85 11.69 5.21 5.41
N GLU A 86 11.35 3.97 5.12
CA GLU A 86 10.81 3.06 6.11
C GLU A 86 11.91 2.45 6.99
N GLU A 87 11.54 1.94 8.16
CA GLU A 87 12.44 1.15 8.98
C GLU A 87 12.87 -0.14 8.25
N PRO A 88 14.10 -0.64 8.48
CA PRO A 88 14.52 -1.93 7.95
C PRO A 88 13.52 -3.04 8.30
N PHE A 89 13.19 -3.85 7.32
CA PHE A 89 12.27 -4.96 7.46
C PHE A 89 12.95 -6.27 7.05
N ALA A 90 12.79 -7.31 7.87
CA ALA A 90 13.21 -8.67 7.56
C ALA A 90 11.99 -9.54 7.25
N PHE A 91 12.00 -10.16 6.09
CA PHE A 91 10.97 -11.11 5.66
C PHE A 91 11.18 -12.49 6.31
N ALA A 92 10.13 -13.31 6.35
CA ALA A 92 10.18 -14.64 6.97
C ALA A 92 11.23 -15.58 6.33
N ASN A 93 11.53 -15.36 5.04
CA ASN A 93 12.58 -16.10 4.31
C ASN A 93 14.01 -15.59 4.58
N GLY A 94 14.18 -14.58 5.45
CA GLY A 94 15.47 -13.98 5.80
C GLY A 94 15.91 -12.81 4.93
N ASP A 95 15.19 -12.49 3.87
CA ASP A 95 15.47 -11.31 3.04
C ASP A 95 15.32 -10.02 3.83
N GLN A 96 16.21 -9.06 3.60
CA GLN A 96 16.18 -7.76 4.25
C GLN A 96 15.95 -6.65 3.22
N ALA A 97 15.10 -5.69 3.56
CA ALA A 97 14.86 -4.53 2.71
C ALA A 97 14.57 -3.28 3.53
N VAL A 98 14.88 -2.14 2.93
CA VAL A 98 14.43 -0.81 3.34
C VAL A 98 13.72 -0.19 2.14
N PHE A 99 12.58 0.45 2.36
CA PHE A 99 11.79 1.05 1.29
C PHE A 99 11.80 2.57 1.37
N MET A 100 11.93 3.23 0.22
CA MET A 100 11.47 4.60 0.05
C MET A 100 10.00 4.54 -0.35
N ASP A 101 9.10 4.67 0.61
CA ASP A 101 7.65 4.60 0.39
C ASP A 101 7.12 5.94 -0.14
N ILE A 102 6.37 5.88 -1.24
CA ILE A 102 5.59 7.00 -1.79
C ILE A 102 4.12 6.69 -1.48
N CYS A 103 3.56 7.36 -0.48
CA CYS A 103 2.19 7.18 -0.05
C CYS A 103 1.25 8.12 -0.81
N PHE A 104 0.39 7.57 -1.64
CA PHE A 104 -0.64 8.31 -2.37
C PHE A 104 -1.95 8.36 -1.62
N VAL A 105 -2.74 9.42 -1.90
CA VAL A 105 -4.15 9.55 -1.51
C VAL A 105 -5.01 9.44 -2.74
N ALA A 106 -6.11 8.70 -2.65
CA ALA A 106 -7.05 8.50 -3.74
C ALA A 106 -8.51 8.48 -3.27
N ARG A 107 -9.43 8.75 -4.19
CA ARG A 107 -10.87 8.64 -4.01
C ARG A 107 -11.47 7.56 -4.89
N ALA A 108 -12.38 6.78 -4.32
CA ALA A 108 -13.23 5.84 -5.02
C ALA A 108 -14.67 6.35 -5.02
N ASP A 109 -15.32 6.28 -6.17
CA ASP A 109 -16.74 6.57 -6.30
C ASP A 109 -17.62 5.37 -5.89
N ALA A 110 -18.94 5.55 -5.90
CA ALA A 110 -19.89 4.52 -5.51
C ALA A 110 -19.77 3.22 -6.34
N SER A 111 -19.40 3.31 -7.62
CA SER A 111 -19.23 2.15 -8.50
C SER A 111 -17.99 1.34 -8.09
N GLN A 112 -16.91 2.02 -7.72
CA GLN A 112 -15.68 1.41 -7.22
C GLN A 112 -15.89 0.81 -5.82
N VAL A 113 -16.65 1.47 -4.96
CA VAL A 113 -17.02 0.92 -3.64
C VAL A 113 -17.77 -0.41 -3.80
N ALA A 114 -18.72 -0.49 -4.74
CA ALA A 114 -19.49 -1.70 -5.01
C ALA A 114 -18.65 -2.83 -5.64
N ALA A 115 -17.57 -2.48 -6.36
CA ALA A 115 -16.68 -3.45 -7.03
C ALA A 115 -15.63 -4.05 -6.07
N ALA A 116 -15.43 -3.45 -4.89
CA ALA A 116 -14.39 -3.87 -3.95
C ALA A 116 -14.55 -5.34 -3.53
N GLY A 117 -13.45 -6.06 -3.59
CA GLY A 117 -13.40 -7.47 -3.21
C GLY A 117 -11.99 -8.01 -3.33
N VAL A 118 -11.75 -9.21 -2.84
CA VAL A 118 -10.46 -9.89 -2.95
C VAL A 118 -10.13 -10.11 -4.42
N GLY A 119 -9.01 -9.55 -4.87
CA GLY A 119 -8.56 -9.61 -6.25
C GLY A 119 -7.58 -10.75 -6.55
N ASP A 120 -6.71 -11.06 -5.59
CA ASP A 120 -5.66 -12.07 -5.70
C ASP A 120 -5.52 -12.90 -4.40
N GLU A 121 -4.47 -13.73 -4.32
CA GLU A 121 -4.19 -14.60 -3.16
C GLU A 121 -3.47 -13.87 -2.00
N GLU A 122 -3.11 -12.60 -2.16
CA GLU A 122 -2.39 -11.82 -1.16
C GLU A 122 -3.30 -11.31 -0.05
N SER A 123 -4.59 -11.19 -0.34
CA SER A 123 -5.61 -10.77 0.61
C SER A 123 -6.64 -11.88 0.87
N THR A 124 -7.01 -12.05 2.13
CA THR A 124 -8.10 -12.97 2.55
C THR A 124 -9.45 -12.27 2.69
N ALA A 125 -9.44 -10.95 2.81
CA ALA A 125 -10.62 -10.11 2.86
C ALA A 125 -10.28 -8.68 2.41
N VAL A 126 -11.28 -7.97 1.89
CA VAL A 126 -11.21 -6.54 1.52
C VAL A 126 -12.46 -5.85 2.06
N GLY A 127 -12.32 -4.66 2.60
CA GLY A 127 -13.46 -3.93 3.14
C GLY A 127 -13.21 -2.43 3.30
N TRP A 128 -14.32 -1.70 3.49
CA TRP A 128 -14.36 -0.27 3.75
C TRP A 128 -14.63 -0.02 5.22
N PHE A 129 -13.76 0.75 5.87
CA PHE A 129 -13.80 0.98 7.31
C PHE A 129 -13.78 2.47 7.64
N ALA A 130 -14.68 2.88 8.53
CA ALA A 130 -14.64 4.23 9.07
C ALA A 130 -13.33 4.46 9.86
N LEU A 131 -12.73 5.65 9.71
CA LEU A 131 -11.42 5.94 10.27
C LEU A 131 -11.39 5.93 11.80
N ASP A 132 -12.54 6.15 12.45
CA ASP A 132 -12.73 6.04 13.90
C ASP A 132 -13.04 4.60 14.37
N ARG A 133 -13.21 3.65 13.42
CA ARG A 133 -13.62 2.26 13.70
C ARG A 133 -12.88 1.29 12.80
N LEU A 134 -11.55 1.39 12.81
CA LEU A 134 -10.68 0.53 12.02
C LEU A 134 -10.66 -0.92 12.55
N PRO A 135 -10.50 -1.92 11.67
CA PRO A 135 -10.41 -3.32 12.08
C PRO A 135 -9.08 -3.61 12.77
N GLU A 136 -9.04 -4.67 13.57
CA GLU A 136 -7.81 -5.14 14.22
C GLU A 136 -7.51 -6.61 13.82
N PRO A 137 -6.23 -7.01 13.78
CA PRO A 137 -5.03 -6.17 13.96
C PRO A 137 -4.68 -5.38 12.68
N LEU A 138 -4.12 -4.17 12.87
CA LEU A 138 -3.60 -3.33 11.78
C LEU A 138 -2.07 -3.39 11.71
N THR A 139 -1.50 -3.30 10.51
CA THR A 139 -0.05 -3.07 10.37
C THR A 139 0.33 -1.68 10.91
N ARG A 140 1.53 -1.56 11.51
CA ARG A 140 2.03 -0.29 12.05
C ARG A 140 2.06 0.83 11.00
N THR A 141 2.44 0.49 9.78
CA THR A 141 2.54 1.45 8.66
C THR A 141 1.18 1.97 8.22
N THR A 142 0.12 1.14 8.30
CA THR A 142 -1.24 1.54 7.92
C THR A 142 -1.75 2.72 8.74
N ARG A 143 -1.61 2.72 10.07
CA ARG A 143 -2.05 3.84 10.91
C ARG A 143 -1.37 5.15 10.53
N ARG A 144 -0.06 5.11 10.31
CA ARG A 144 0.70 6.29 9.90
C ARG A 144 0.27 6.81 8.53
N ARG A 145 0.11 5.92 7.55
CA ARG A 145 -0.31 6.27 6.18
C ARG A 145 -1.71 6.88 6.16
N LEU A 146 -2.64 6.34 6.95
CA LEU A 146 -3.98 6.92 7.12
C LEU A 146 -3.92 8.33 7.73
N ALA A 147 -3.10 8.53 8.76
CA ALA A 147 -2.90 9.85 9.38
C ALA A 147 -2.30 10.85 8.37
N ALA A 148 -1.24 10.46 7.65
CA ALA A 148 -0.64 11.31 6.61
C ALA A 148 -1.64 11.68 5.49
N ALA A 149 -2.51 10.75 5.11
CA ALA A 149 -3.56 11.01 4.12
C ALA A 149 -4.62 11.99 4.64
N GLN A 150 -5.03 11.87 5.91
CA GLN A 150 -5.97 12.81 6.54
C GLN A 150 -5.38 14.22 6.64
N ASP A 151 -4.11 14.34 7.04
CA ASP A 151 -3.42 15.62 7.10
C ASP A 151 -3.35 16.26 5.71
N TRP A 152 -2.97 15.48 4.69
CA TRP A 152 -2.90 15.95 3.31
C TRP A 152 -4.28 16.43 2.78
N LEU A 153 -5.35 15.73 3.11
CA LEU A 153 -6.71 16.16 2.74
C LEU A 153 -7.10 17.48 3.39
N GLY A 154 -6.54 17.78 4.56
CA GLY A 154 -6.80 19.02 5.28
C GLY A 154 -6.04 20.23 4.73
N ASP A 155 -4.78 20.04 4.28
CA ASP A 155 -3.90 21.17 3.91
C ASP A 155 -3.22 21.05 2.53
N GLY A 156 -3.31 19.91 1.87
CA GLY A 156 -2.70 19.66 0.56
C GLY A 156 -1.16 19.56 0.58
N VAL A 157 -0.54 19.45 1.77
CA VAL A 157 0.91 19.47 1.91
C VAL A 157 1.47 18.06 1.99
N THR A 158 2.38 17.71 1.06
CA THR A 158 3.12 16.44 1.11
C THR A 158 4.15 16.46 2.25
N ARG A 159 4.18 15.39 3.06
CA ARG A 159 5.16 15.18 4.14
C ARG A 159 6.39 14.44 3.62
N PHE A 160 7.56 14.77 4.17
CA PHE A 160 8.85 14.15 3.80
C PHE A 160 9.60 13.59 5.02
N ASP A 161 8.89 13.28 6.07
CA ASP A 161 9.39 12.79 7.37
C ASP A 161 8.61 11.56 7.89
#